data_02061547324589dde07c72b43a74ec14
#
_entry.id   02061547324589dde07c72b43a74ec14
#
_cell.length_a   1.000
_cell.length_b   1.000
_cell.length_c   1.000
_cell.angle_alpha   90.00
_cell.angle_beta   90.00
_cell.angle_gamma   90.00
#
_symmetry.space_group_name_H-M   'P 1'
#
loop_
_entity.id
_entity.type
_entity.pdbx_description
1 polymer ?
#
loop_
_entity_poly.entity_id
_entity_poly.type
_entity_poly.pdbx_seq_one_letter_code
_entity_poly.pdbx_strand_id
1 'polypeptide(L)'
;MIETKNYRGDIYGDDNRKEWTQLIVTDVNYENSWKTYTYVTKNRFYNPVKQSLGHTIRVKNLLTDYPHLPVLSIVVFSNEANLLNVKTNNYVISEKQLLSTISNHQTIYLTDSQLEEIIELLHQKNIRDSVDNNTHISNLKTAEKEVRNKINSGICPKCGGKLIPRNGKFGSFFGCSNYPKCKFITR
;
A
#
# COMPACT_ATOMS: atom_id res chain seq x y z
N MET A 1 -10.00 12.26 5.01
CA MET A 1 -9.39 10.91 4.72
C MET A 1 -7.90 10.98 4.96
N ILE A 2 -7.38 10.14 5.84
CA ILE A 2 -5.95 10.09 6.17
C ILE A 2 -5.40 8.74 5.71
N GLU A 3 -4.36 8.78 4.85
CA GLU A 3 -3.59 7.62 4.42
C GLU A 3 -2.24 7.65 5.12
N THR A 4 -1.90 6.63 5.88
CA THR A 4 -0.63 6.59 6.63
C THR A 4 0.41 5.72 5.93
N LYS A 5 1.67 6.15 5.96
CA LYS A 5 2.82 5.47 5.39
C LYS A 5 3.98 5.41 6.39
N ASN A 6 4.24 4.23 6.91
CA ASN A 6 5.36 4.01 7.82
C ASN A 6 6.63 3.69 7.01
N TYR A 7 7.18 4.71 6.34
CA TYR A 7 8.43 4.63 5.59
C TYR A 7 9.52 5.48 6.27
N ARG A 8 10.78 5.10 6.06
CA ARG A 8 11.97 5.84 6.49
C ARG A 8 12.87 6.15 5.29
N GLY A 9 13.83 7.06 5.46
CA GLY A 9 14.76 7.44 4.39
C GLY A 9 14.15 8.38 3.36
N ASP A 10 14.77 8.50 2.20
CA ASP A 10 14.38 9.47 1.19
C ASP A 10 13.21 8.96 0.34
N ILE A 11 12.17 9.76 0.21
CA ILE A 11 11.00 9.48 -0.61
C ILE A 11 11.03 10.36 -1.87
N TYR A 12 10.91 9.71 -3.02
CA TYR A 12 10.88 10.36 -4.34
C TYR A 12 9.56 10.07 -5.02
N GLY A 13 8.87 11.12 -5.46
CA GLY A 13 7.62 10.95 -6.17
C GLY A 13 6.99 12.26 -6.64
N ASP A 14 5.99 12.12 -7.50
CA ASP A 14 5.14 13.21 -7.97
C ASP A 14 3.72 12.70 -8.25
N ASP A 15 2.78 13.62 -8.50
CA ASP A 15 1.37 13.30 -8.70
C ASP A 15 1.10 12.44 -9.96
N ASN A 16 1.97 12.52 -10.98
CA ASN A 16 1.75 11.87 -12.26
C ASN A 16 2.19 10.40 -12.26
N ARG A 17 3.24 10.07 -11.52
CA ARG A 17 3.79 8.71 -11.48
C ARG A 17 2.82 7.72 -10.88
N LYS A 18 2.84 6.49 -11.41
CA LYS A 18 2.09 5.36 -10.85
C LYS A 18 2.71 4.86 -9.54
N GLU A 19 4.02 4.92 -9.44
CA GLU A 19 4.79 4.44 -8.30
C GLU A 19 5.75 5.51 -7.81
N TRP A 20 5.94 5.55 -6.49
CA TRP A 20 6.96 6.32 -5.81
C TRP A 20 8.12 5.42 -5.42
N THR A 21 9.24 6.04 -5.05
CA THR A 21 10.46 5.32 -4.69
C THR A 21 10.90 5.72 -3.29
N GLN A 22 11.26 4.74 -2.48
CA GLN A 22 11.96 4.90 -1.21
C GLN A 22 13.43 4.52 -1.40
N LEU A 23 14.35 5.35 -0.91
CA LEU A 23 15.76 5.03 -0.77
C LEU A 23 16.13 5.00 0.71
N ILE A 24 16.73 3.88 1.13
CA ILE A 24 17.27 3.72 2.48
C ILE A 24 18.78 3.57 2.34
N VAL A 25 19.51 4.49 2.94
CA VAL A 25 20.97 4.41 3.05
C VAL A 25 21.29 3.79 4.41
N THR A 26 22.11 2.76 4.42
CA THR A 26 22.56 2.08 5.64
C THR A 26 24.06 1.93 5.60
N ASP A 27 24.73 2.51 6.59
CA ASP A 27 26.16 2.35 6.78
C ASP A 27 26.41 1.19 7.75
N VAL A 28 27.27 0.27 7.34
CA VAL A 28 27.63 -0.91 8.13
C VAL A 28 29.14 -0.87 8.40
N ASN A 29 29.49 -0.87 9.68
CA ASN A 29 30.85 -1.05 10.15
C ASN A 29 31.00 -2.49 10.62
N TYR A 30 31.92 -3.23 10.03
CA TYR A 30 32.27 -4.59 10.51
C TYR A 30 33.28 -4.49 11.63
N GLU A 31 33.07 -5.26 12.71
CA GLU A 31 34.06 -5.46 13.76
C GLU A 31 35.37 -5.89 13.13
N ASN A 32 36.47 -5.24 13.47
CA ASN A 32 37.83 -5.41 12.90
C ASN A 32 38.05 -4.77 11.51
N SER A 33 37.16 -3.92 11.00
CA SER A 33 37.42 -3.15 9.79
C SER A 33 37.29 -1.64 10.06
N TRP A 34 38.31 -0.89 9.63
CA TRP A 34 38.28 0.57 9.63
C TRP A 34 37.52 1.14 8.44
N LYS A 35 36.92 0.26 7.60
CA LYS A 35 36.11 0.63 6.42
C LYS A 35 34.64 0.61 6.76
N THR A 36 33.93 1.70 6.42
CA THR A 36 32.46 1.79 6.38
C THR A 36 31.96 1.36 5.02
N TYR A 37 30.98 0.50 4.98
CA TYR A 37 30.31 0.07 3.76
C TYR A 37 28.91 0.68 3.71
N THR A 38 28.62 1.44 2.67
CA THR A 38 27.31 2.06 2.46
C THR A 38 26.46 1.20 1.54
N TYR A 39 25.31 0.77 2.04
CA TYR A 39 24.30 0.03 1.27
C TYR A 39 23.11 0.93 0.95
N VAL A 40 22.64 0.91 -0.29
CA VAL A 40 21.45 1.62 -0.72
C VAL A 40 20.38 0.63 -1.10
N THR A 41 19.29 0.62 -0.31
CA THR A 41 18.10 -0.18 -0.61
C THR A 41 17.09 0.71 -1.31
N LYS A 42 16.59 0.24 -2.46
CA LYS A 42 15.59 0.93 -3.27
C LYS A 42 14.31 0.11 -3.33
N ASN A 43 13.22 0.66 -2.77
CA ASN A 43 11.90 0.08 -2.82
C ASN A 43 10.96 0.94 -3.68
N ARG A 44 10.05 0.29 -4.41
CA ARG A 44 8.97 0.97 -5.13
C ARG A 44 7.65 0.64 -4.47
N PHE A 45 6.76 1.62 -4.40
CA PHE A 45 5.42 1.45 -3.86
C PHE A 45 4.41 2.29 -4.65
N TYR A 46 3.16 1.87 -4.61
CA TYR A 46 2.10 2.58 -5.33
C TYR A 46 1.99 4.03 -4.83
N ASN A 47 1.71 4.96 -5.74
CA ASN A 47 1.58 6.38 -5.44
C ASN A 47 0.52 6.61 -4.34
N PRO A 48 0.92 7.08 -3.14
CA PRO A 48 0.01 7.20 -2.02
C PRO A 48 -1.02 8.32 -2.20
N VAL A 49 -0.71 9.32 -3.02
CA VAL A 49 -1.67 10.37 -3.38
C VAL A 49 -2.81 9.77 -4.20
N LYS A 50 -2.49 8.98 -5.24
CA LYS A 50 -3.52 8.29 -6.05
C LYS A 50 -4.33 7.30 -5.22
N GLN A 51 -3.69 6.60 -4.27
CA GLN A 51 -4.36 5.70 -3.36
C GLN A 51 -5.37 6.46 -2.48
N SER A 52 -4.93 7.52 -1.81
CA SER A 52 -5.76 8.32 -0.91
C SER A 52 -6.90 9.02 -1.65
N LEU A 53 -6.65 9.56 -2.85
CA LEU A 53 -7.70 10.14 -3.70
C LEU A 53 -8.74 9.09 -4.12
N GLY A 54 -8.33 7.87 -4.42
CA GLY A 54 -9.27 6.76 -4.70
C GLY A 54 -10.16 6.44 -3.50
N HIS A 55 -9.61 6.45 -2.29
CA HIS A 55 -10.37 6.29 -1.05
C HIS A 55 -11.32 7.47 -0.81
N THR A 56 -10.87 8.70 -1.06
CA THR A 56 -11.69 9.92 -0.95
C THR A 56 -12.92 9.87 -1.88
N ILE A 57 -12.74 9.41 -3.12
CA ILE A 57 -13.86 9.22 -4.06
C ILE A 57 -14.87 8.20 -3.51
N ARG A 58 -14.41 7.09 -2.94
CA ARG A 58 -15.29 6.09 -2.34
C ARG A 58 -16.10 6.64 -1.17
N VAL A 59 -15.46 7.43 -0.29
CA VAL A 59 -16.16 8.10 0.81
C VAL A 59 -17.19 9.10 0.26
N LYS A 60 -16.86 9.92 -0.73
CA LYS A 60 -17.80 10.82 -1.38
C LYS A 60 -19.01 10.08 -1.99
N ASN A 61 -18.78 8.93 -2.59
CA ASN A 61 -19.84 8.10 -3.14
C ASN A 61 -20.76 7.48 -2.07
N LEU A 62 -20.33 7.39 -0.83
CA LEU A 62 -21.18 7.00 0.30
C LEU A 62 -21.99 8.18 0.85
N LEU A 63 -21.50 9.40 0.66
CA LEU A 63 -22.10 10.64 1.18
C LEU A 63 -22.93 11.35 0.10
N THR A 64 -23.79 10.61 -0.60
CA THR A 64 -24.63 11.15 -1.70
C THR A 64 -25.57 12.25 -1.26
N ASP A 65 -26.04 12.20 -0.01
CA ASP A 65 -26.96 13.19 0.57
C ASP A 65 -26.24 14.48 1.00
N TYR A 66 -24.90 14.46 0.95
CA TYR A 66 -24.03 15.59 1.29
C TYR A 66 -23.08 15.96 0.14
N PRO A 67 -23.56 16.30 -1.06
CA PRO A 67 -22.75 16.47 -2.27
C PRO A 67 -21.75 17.62 -2.16
N HIS A 68 -22.03 18.62 -1.32
CA HIS A 68 -21.19 19.80 -1.12
C HIS A 68 -20.16 19.63 -0.01
N LEU A 69 -20.18 18.51 0.73
CA LEU A 69 -19.23 18.27 1.80
C LEU A 69 -17.82 18.02 1.23
N PRO A 70 -16.83 18.85 1.56
CA PRO A 70 -15.46 18.61 1.13
C PRO A 70 -14.87 17.44 1.89
N VAL A 71 -14.35 16.45 1.15
CA VAL A 71 -13.58 15.34 1.72
C VAL A 71 -12.13 15.53 1.34
N LEU A 72 -11.29 15.94 2.28
CA LEU A 72 -9.87 16.18 2.07
C LEU A 72 -9.09 14.87 2.10
N SER A 73 -8.09 14.80 1.24
CA SER A 73 -7.12 13.70 1.16
C SER A 73 -5.80 14.16 1.78
N ILE A 74 -5.34 13.47 2.82
CA ILE A 74 -4.06 13.77 3.49
C ILE A 74 -3.25 12.47 3.53
N VAL A 75 -2.04 12.51 2.99
CA VAL A 75 -1.05 11.42 3.09
C VAL A 75 -0.05 11.78 4.17
N VAL A 76 0.09 10.90 5.17
CA VAL A 76 0.95 11.13 6.33
C VAL A 76 2.07 10.10 6.33
N PHE A 77 3.29 10.56 6.26
CA PHE A 77 4.49 9.74 6.42
C PHE A 77 5.01 9.80 7.84
N SER A 78 5.68 8.72 8.28
CA SER A 78 6.41 8.72 9.56
C SER A 78 7.44 9.85 9.60
N ASN A 79 7.82 10.29 10.79
CA ASN A 79 8.81 11.36 10.95
C ASN A 79 10.23 10.95 10.47
N GLU A 80 10.47 9.68 10.20
CA GLU A 80 11.72 9.16 9.66
C GLU A 80 11.82 9.27 8.13
N ALA A 81 10.74 9.67 7.46
CA ALA A 81 10.70 9.86 6.02
C ALA A 81 11.17 11.28 5.64
N ASN A 82 12.11 11.37 4.73
CA ASN A 82 12.52 12.64 4.12
C ASN A 82 11.69 12.88 2.85
N LEU A 83 10.85 13.91 2.87
CA LEU A 83 9.91 14.25 1.81
C LEU A 83 10.40 15.36 0.87
N LEU A 84 11.65 15.83 0.98
CA LEU A 84 12.18 16.94 0.17
C LEU A 84 12.14 16.67 -1.33
N ASN A 85 12.13 15.40 -1.74
CA ASN A 85 12.09 14.98 -3.15
C ASN A 85 10.69 14.62 -3.63
N VAL A 86 9.66 14.97 -2.88
CA VAL A 86 8.24 14.78 -3.25
C VAL A 86 7.72 16.08 -3.87
N LYS A 87 7.19 15.97 -5.11
CA LYS A 87 6.62 17.10 -5.86
C LYS A 87 5.12 16.89 -6.02
N THR A 88 4.32 17.57 -5.22
CA THR A 88 2.87 17.40 -5.20
C THR A 88 2.15 18.66 -4.79
N ASN A 89 0.94 18.86 -5.30
CA ASN A 89 0.00 19.88 -4.84
C ASN A 89 -1.00 19.35 -3.80
N ASN A 90 -0.88 18.08 -3.42
CA ASN A 90 -1.73 17.43 -2.42
C ASN A 90 -1.09 17.50 -1.04
N TYR A 91 -1.88 17.26 0.01
CA TYR A 91 -1.36 17.17 1.37
C TYR A 91 -0.56 15.89 1.54
N VAL A 92 0.76 16.00 1.40
CA VAL A 92 1.75 14.96 1.75
C VAL A 92 2.65 15.54 2.82
N ILE A 93 2.49 15.05 4.04
CA ILE A 93 3.06 15.65 5.24
C ILE A 93 3.74 14.60 6.11
N SER A 94 4.58 15.06 7.04
CA SER A 94 5.08 14.23 8.12
C SER A 94 4.07 14.17 9.28
N GLU A 95 4.15 13.12 10.08
CA GLU A 95 3.27 12.88 11.24
C GLU A 95 3.16 14.10 12.17
N LYS A 96 4.28 14.77 12.46
CA LYS A 96 4.31 15.97 13.31
C LYS A 96 3.48 17.14 12.78
N GLN A 97 3.17 17.18 11.48
CA GLN A 97 2.39 18.24 10.85
C GLN A 97 0.89 17.94 10.81
N LEU A 98 0.46 16.72 11.19
CA LEU A 98 -0.92 16.27 11.03
C LEU A 98 -1.90 17.14 11.80
N LEU A 99 -1.67 17.37 13.09
CA LEU A 99 -2.59 18.15 13.92
C LEU A 99 -2.72 19.59 13.42
N SER A 100 -1.59 20.24 13.09
CA SER A 100 -1.63 21.61 12.55
C SER A 100 -2.34 21.68 11.20
N THR A 101 -2.15 20.67 10.33
CA THR A 101 -2.85 20.60 9.05
C THR A 101 -4.36 20.47 9.24
N ILE A 102 -4.82 19.63 10.18
CA ILE A 102 -6.25 19.49 10.49
C ILE A 102 -6.80 20.80 11.08
N SER A 103 -6.09 21.40 12.04
CA SER A 103 -6.53 22.62 12.73
C SER A 103 -6.61 23.85 11.82
N ASN A 104 -5.93 23.85 10.67
CA ASN A 104 -6.05 24.92 9.68
C ASN A 104 -7.38 24.89 8.90
N HIS A 105 -8.14 23.79 8.99
CA HIS A 105 -9.47 23.65 8.37
C HIS A 105 -10.57 23.88 9.42
N GLN A 106 -10.95 25.13 9.62
CA GLN A 106 -11.91 25.55 10.67
C GLN A 106 -13.33 25.79 10.14
N THR A 107 -13.56 25.66 8.84
CA THR A 107 -14.89 25.88 8.27
C THR A 107 -15.85 24.78 8.69
N ILE A 108 -16.95 25.17 9.31
CA ILE A 108 -18.03 24.26 9.72
C ILE A 108 -18.95 24.06 8.52
N TYR A 109 -19.08 22.83 8.07
CA TYR A 109 -19.94 22.43 6.94
C TYR A 109 -21.20 21.67 7.36
N LEU A 110 -21.25 21.19 8.59
CA LEU A 110 -22.28 20.30 9.11
C LEU A 110 -22.81 20.80 10.42
N THR A 111 -24.09 20.58 10.68
CA THR A 111 -24.67 20.65 12.02
C THR A 111 -24.28 19.39 12.81
N ASP A 112 -24.45 19.44 14.14
CA ASP A 112 -24.15 18.29 15.01
C ASP A 112 -24.99 17.06 14.62
N SER A 113 -26.29 17.25 14.31
CA SER A 113 -27.17 16.17 13.86
C SER A 113 -26.69 15.54 12.55
N GLN A 114 -26.29 16.35 11.57
CA GLN A 114 -25.74 15.83 10.29
C GLN A 114 -24.42 15.09 10.50
N LEU A 115 -23.61 15.55 11.45
CA LEU A 115 -22.37 14.87 11.80
C LEU A 115 -22.65 13.48 12.40
N GLU A 116 -23.62 13.39 13.32
CA GLU A 116 -24.06 12.12 13.90
C GLU A 116 -24.59 11.15 12.84
N GLU A 117 -25.43 11.63 11.91
CA GLU A 117 -25.94 10.83 10.78
C GLU A 117 -24.81 10.28 9.91
N ILE A 118 -23.82 11.11 9.58
CA ILE A 118 -22.67 10.68 8.77
C ILE A 118 -21.82 9.67 9.55
N ILE A 119 -21.59 9.89 10.83
CA ILE A 119 -20.85 8.95 11.67
C ILE A 119 -21.54 7.58 11.68
N GLU A 120 -22.86 7.57 11.92
CA GLU A 120 -23.65 6.33 11.92
C GLU A 120 -23.62 5.63 10.56
N LEU A 121 -23.77 6.38 9.45
CA LEU A 121 -23.67 5.83 8.09
C LEU A 121 -22.30 5.20 7.84
N LEU A 122 -21.22 5.88 8.23
CA LEU A 122 -19.87 5.36 8.07
C LEU A 122 -19.62 4.14 8.95
N HIS A 123 -20.14 4.14 10.18
CA HIS A 123 -20.11 2.96 11.06
C HIS A 123 -20.85 1.77 10.43
N GLN A 124 -22.07 1.94 9.97
CA GLN A 124 -22.84 0.88 9.31
C GLN A 124 -22.14 0.30 8.08
N LYS A 125 -21.44 1.16 7.32
CA LYS A 125 -20.69 0.71 6.13
C LYS A 125 -19.30 0.14 6.49
N ASN A 126 -18.74 0.52 7.63
CA ASN A 126 -17.44 0.06 8.11
C ASN A 126 -17.54 -1.16 9.03
N ILE A 127 -18.71 -1.43 9.60
CA ILE A 127 -19.05 -2.72 10.23
C ILE A 127 -19.17 -3.78 9.13
N ARG A 128 -18.09 -3.99 8.44
CA ARG A 128 -17.75 -5.29 7.93
C ARG A 128 -17.28 -6.06 9.16
N ASP A 129 -18.25 -6.76 9.68
CA ASP A 129 -18.21 -7.57 10.84
C ASP A 129 -16.86 -8.23 11.10
N SER A 130 -16.55 -8.40 12.38
CA SER A 130 -15.56 -9.37 12.86
C SER A 130 -15.77 -10.77 12.21
N VAL A 131 -16.98 -11.10 11.81
CA VAL A 131 -17.37 -12.26 11.00
C VAL A 131 -16.79 -12.17 9.58
N ASP A 132 -16.84 -11.02 8.92
CA ASP A 132 -16.34 -10.85 7.55
C ASP A 132 -14.80 -10.87 7.48
N ASN A 133 -14.12 -10.37 8.52
CA ASN A 133 -12.66 -10.46 8.62
C ASN A 133 -12.19 -11.91 8.81
N ASN A 134 -12.87 -12.70 9.64
CA ASN A 134 -12.54 -14.10 9.83
C ASN A 134 -12.84 -14.93 8.56
N THR A 135 -13.93 -14.63 7.87
CA THR A 135 -14.26 -15.23 6.57
C THR A 135 -13.26 -14.80 5.50
N HIS A 136 -12.86 -13.54 5.44
CA HIS A 136 -11.83 -13.07 4.53
C HIS A 136 -10.47 -13.72 4.80
N ILE A 137 -10.04 -13.80 6.06
CA ILE A 137 -8.78 -14.46 6.46
C ILE A 137 -8.84 -15.96 6.13
N SER A 138 -9.98 -16.63 6.37
CA SER A 138 -10.15 -18.03 6.03
C SER A 138 -10.10 -18.28 4.52
N ASN A 139 -10.74 -17.42 3.73
CA ASN A 139 -10.71 -17.47 2.27
C ASN A 139 -9.31 -17.23 1.71
N LEU A 140 -8.55 -16.28 2.27
CA LEU A 140 -7.15 -16.07 1.89
C LEU A 140 -6.28 -17.28 2.21
N LYS A 141 -6.41 -17.87 3.41
CA LYS A 141 -5.69 -19.10 3.81
C LYS A 141 -6.06 -20.28 2.91
N THR A 142 -7.33 -20.40 2.53
CA THR A 142 -7.80 -21.45 1.63
C THR A 142 -7.22 -21.27 0.22
N ALA A 143 -7.26 -20.05 -0.32
CA ALA A 143 -6.67 -19.71 -1.62
C ALA A 143 -5.14 -19.97 -1.64
N GLU A 144 -4.44 -19.59 -0.57
CA GLU A 144 -3.01 -19.87 -0.42
C GLU A 144 -2.70 -21.36 -0.37
N LYS A 145 -3.52 -22.14 0.36
CA LYS A 145 -3.44 -23.58 0.42
C LYS A 145 -3.69 -24.24 -0.93
N GLU A 146 -4.68 -23.76 -1.69
CA GLU A 146 -4.95 -24.23 -3.04
C GLU A 146 -3.81 -23.96 -4.01
N VAL A 147 -3.22 -22.75 -3.96
CA VAL A 147 -2.03 -22.40 -4.76
C VAL A 147 -0.87 -23.33 -4.39
N ARG A 148 -0.61 -23.55 -3.11
CA ARG A 148 0.43 -24.46 -2.63
C ARG A 148 0.19 -25.90 -3.09
N ASN A 149 -1.05 -26.38 -3.00
CA ASN A 149 -1.43 -27.73 -3.46
C ASN A 149 -1.21 -27.89 -4.95
N LYS A 150 -1.58 -26.90 -5.80
CA LYS A 150 -1.30 -26.90 -7.24
C LYS A 150 0.19 -26.99 -7.53
N ILE A 151 1.01 -26.18 -6.84
CA ILE A 151 2.47 -26.21 -6.99
C ILE A 151 3.03 -27.57 -6.62
N ASN A 152 2.62 -28.13 -5.49
CA ASN A 152 3.07 -29.46 -5.04
C ASN A 152 2.65 -30.60 -6.00
N SER A 153 1.51 -30.42 -6.67
CA SER A 153 1.04 -31.35 -7.72
C SER A 153 1.67 -31.09 -9.09
N GLY A 154 2.66 -30.19 -9.18
CA GLY A 154 3.33 -29.87 -10.45
C GLY A 154 2.47 -29.07 -11.42
N ILE A 155 1.42 -28.38 -10.95
CA ILE A 155 0.48 -27.59 -11.74
C ILE A 155 0.74 -26.11 -11.52
N CYS A 156 0.84 -25.36 -12.60
CA CYS A 156 1.00 -23.90 -12.55
C CYS A 156 -0.28 -23.24 -12.01
N PRO A 157 -0.23 -22.52 -10.88
CA PRO A 157 -1.41 -21.90 -10.30
C PRO A 157 -1.99 -20.76 -11.13
N LYS A 158 -1.19 -20.21 -12.06
CA LYS A 158 -1.59 -19.07 -12.90
C LYS A 158 -2.36 -19.48 -14.17
N CYS A 159 -2.01 -20.61 -14.80
CA CYS A 159 -2.59 -21.00 -16.08
C CYS A 159 -2.93 -22.50 -16.20
N GLY A 160 -2.76 -23.28 -15.14
CA GLY A 160 -3.03 -24.71 -15.14
C GLY A 160 -2.02 -25.59 -15.92
N GLY A 161 -1.02 -25.01 -16.56
CA GLY A 161 0.04 -25.76 -17.26
C GLY A 161 0.94 -26.53 -16.29
N LYS A 162 1.73 -27.47 -16.79
CA LYS A 162 2.68 -28.25 -15.97
C LYS A 162 3.84 -27.38 -15.48
N LEU A 163 4.32 -27.62 -14.28
CA LEU A 163 5.58 -27.08 -13.78
C LEU A 163 6.71 -28.05 -14.14
N ILE A 164 7.68 -27.56 -14.90
CA ILE A 164 8.83 -28.35 -15.36
C ILE A 164 10.12 -27.82 -14.72
N PRO A 165 11.06 -28.71 -14.32
CA PRO A 165 12.33 -28.29 -13.77
C PRO A 165 13.15 -27.57 -14.84
N ARG A 166 13.82 -26.49 -14.43
CA ARG A 166 14.71 -25.68 -15.26
C ARG A 166 15.95 -25.29 -14.45
N ASN A 167 17.05 -25.12 -15.14
CA ASN A 167 18.30 -24.62 -14.54
C ASN A 167 18.54 -23.18 -14.99
N GLY A 168 18.80 -22.31 -14.04
CA GLY A 168 19.14 -20.91 -14.26
C GLY A 168 20.47 -20.52 -13.62
N LYS A 169 20.88 -19.27 -13.84
CA LYS A 169 22.13 -18.72 -13.29
C LYS A 169 22.24 -18.85 -11.76
N PHE A 170 21.11 -18.90 -11.05
CA PHE A 170 21.04 -18.94 -9.58
C PHE A 170 20.53 -20.28 -9.04
N GLY A 171 20.65 -21.35 -9.81
CA GLY A 171 20.25 -22.71 -9.42
C GLY A 171 19.00 -23.22 -10.12
N SER A 172 18.55 -24.41 -9.70
CA SER A 172 17.37 -25.08 -10.26
C SER A 172 16.08 -24.43 -9.76
N PHE A 173 15.06 -24.37 -10.62
CA PHE A 173 13.73 -23.86 -10.30
C PHE A 173 12.67 -24.57 -11.17
N PHE A 174 11.41 -24.45 -10.79
CA PHE A 174 10.30 -24.92 -11.61
C PHE A 174 9.69 -23.77 -12.39
N GLY A 175 9.51 -23.91 -13.67
CA GLY A 175 8.87 -22.94 -14.56
C GLY A 175 7.66 -23.53 -15.25
N CYS A 176 6.70 -22.68 -15.60
CA CYS A 176 5.53 -23.11 -16.35
C CYS A 176 5.90 -23.61 -17.75
N SER A 177 5.29 -24.74 -18.18
CA SER A 177 5.44 -25.30 -19.53
C SER A 177 4.95 -24.36 -20.62
N ASN A 178 4.00 -23.47 -20.31
CA ASN A 178 3.41 -22.51 -21.24
C ASN A 178 4.24 -21.23 -21.42
N TYR A 179 5.52 -21.23 -21.02
CA TYR A 179 6.42 -20.12 -21.33
C TYR A 179 6.62 -20.01 -22.86
N PRO A 180 6.64 -18.78 -23.42
CA PRO A 180 6.70 -17.45 -22.81
C PRO A 180 5.34 -16.83 -22.47
N LYS A 181 4.20 -17.47 -22.81
CA LYS A 181 2.85 -16.95 -22.51
C LYS A 181 2.58 -16.86 -21.01
N CYS A 182 3.03 -17.84 -20.24
CA CYS A 182 2.98 -17.83 -18.79
C CYS A 182 4.40 -17.80 -18.20
N LYS A 183 4.71 -16.77 -17.45
CA LYS A 183 6.03 -16.54 -16.83
C LYS A 183 6.08 -16.95 -15.35
N PHE A 184 5.19 -17.85 -14.91
CA PHE A 184 5.20 -18.31 -13.53
C PHE A 184 6.43 -19.19 -13.27
N ILE A 185 7.11 -18.92 -12.14
CA ILE A 185 8.24 -19.69 -11.62
C ILE A 185 8.07 -19.90 -10.11
N THR A 186 8.59 -21.01 -9.60
CA THR A 186 8.65 -21.32 -8.16
C THR A 186 9.95 -22.07 -7.84
N ARG A 187 10.38 -22.01 -6.59
CA ARG A 187 11.53 -22.75 -6.05
C ARG A 187 11.09 -23.66 -4.95
#